data_4decf8937faf1be94ab7a33978af79f7
#
_entry.id   4decf8937faf1be94ab7a33978af79f7
#
_cell.length_a   1.000
_cell.length_b   1.000
_cell.length_c   1.000
_cell.angle_alpha   90.00
_cell.angle_beta   90.00
_cell.angle_gamma   90.00
#
_symmetry.space_group_name_H-M   'P 1'
#
loop_
_entity.id
_entity.type
_entity.pdbx_description
1 polymer ?
#
loop_
_entity_poly.entity_id
_entity_poly.type
_entity_poly.pdbx_seq_one_letter_code
_entity_poly.pdbx_strand_id
1 'polypeptide(L)'
;VIYHRAHALLAAQIAGNWHPELRPQRWLETIAAISHHDDLEKEWEGNHLTPAGAPRDFTLEKEVDLERVRKLIQNAQYRGRWVAMLISMHMSYLIEGMRGQSKEIDEFLDEQIANQQKWLEELEITKDDAAKAYAFFQWCDRMSLILCNKEVPEGTTSAEETDDFRALEIAKDGDGQSYSVSMR
;
A
#
# COMPACT_ATOMS: atom_id res chain seq x y z
N VAL A 1 -14.37 9.80 -6.02
CA VAL A 1 -14.51 8.84 -4.91
C VAL A 1 -13.69 7.62 -5.23
N ILE A 2 -12.81 7.27 -4.32
CA ILE A 2 -11.93 6.12 -4.44
C ILE A 2 -12.32 5.15 -3.32
N TYR A 3 -12.55 3.89 -3.66
CA TYR A 3 -12.77 2.82 -2.69
C TYR A 3 -11.43 2.13 -2.39
N HIS A 4 -11.16 1.83 -1.14
CA HIS A 4 -9.94 1.15 -0.68
C HIS A 4 -9.60 -0.08 -1.54
N ARG A 5 -10.52 -1.01 -1.66
CA ARG A 5 -10.30 -2.24 -2.44
C ARG A 5 -10.13 -2.00 -3.93
N ALA A 6 -10.76 -0.96 -4.47
CA ALA A 6 -10.67 -0.68 -5.91
C ALA A 6 -9.28 -0.17 -6.29
N HIS A 7 -8.70 0.75 -5.49
CA HIS A 7 -7.34 1.21 -5.78
C HIS A 7 -6.30 0.13 -5.48
N ALA A 8 -6.49 -0.67 -4.43
CA ALA A 8 -5.61 -1.80 -4.13
C ALA A 8 -5.58 -2.84 -5.27
N LEU A 9 -6.75 -3.10 -5.88
CA LEU A 9 -6.82 -3.95 -7.08
C LEU A 9 -6.10 -3.31 -8.27
N LEU A 10 -6.22 -2.00 -8.48
CA LEU A 10 -5.48 -1.29 -9.51
C LEU A 10 -3.97 -1.37 -9.26
N ALA A 11 -3.52 -1.19 -8.01
CA ALA A 11 -2.12 -1.35 -7.62
C ALA A 11 -1.61 -2.78 -7.95
N ALA A 12 -2.42 -3.80 -7.68
CA ALA A 12 -2.09 -5.18 -8.01
C ALA A 12 -2.05 -5.44 -9.52
N GLN A 13 -2.89 -4.78 -10.32
CA GLN A 13 -2.85 -4.85 -11.79
C GLN A 13 -1.58 -4.19 -12.34
N ILE A 14 -1.18 -3.05 -11.80
CA ILE A 14 0.09 -2.39 -12.13
C ILE A 14 1.25 -3.34 -11.82
N ALA A 15 1.27 -3.92 -10.61
CA ALA A 15 2.27 -4.92 -10.23
C ALA A 15 2.30 -6.09 -11.21
N GLY A 16 1.14 -6.68 -11.53
CA GLY A 16 1.01 -7.83 -12.42
C GLY A 16 1.64 -7.66 -13.81
N ASN A 17 1.72 -6.43 -14.28
CA ASN A 17 2.34 -6.09 -15.56
C ASN A 17 3.85 -5.78 -15.47
N TRP A 18 4.46 -5.94 -14.30
CA TRP A 18 5.88 -5.65 -14.09
C TRP A 18 6.79 -6.64 -14.85
N HIS A 19 7.90 -6.11 -15.38
CA HIS A 19 8.83 -6.94 -16.16
C HIS A 19 9.36 -8.12 -15.30
N PRO A 20 9.33 -9.35 -15.80
CA PRO A 20 9.67 -10.54 -15.02
C PRO A 20 11.04 -10.50 -14.33
N GLU A 21 12.06 -9.94 -14.98
CA GLU A 21 13.42 -9.85 -14.45
C GLU A 21 13.57 -8.87 -13.26
N LEU A 22 12.60 -7.97 -13.09
CA LEU A 22 12.59 -6.95 -12.04
C LEU A 22 11.63 -7.28 -10.90
N ARG A 23 10.98 -8.44 -10.95
CA ARG A 23 10.02 -8.86 -9.93
C ARG A 23 10.73 -9.19 -8.62
N PRO A 24 10.21 -8.70 -7.48
CA PRO A 24 10.75 -9.10 -6.19
C PRO A 24 10.51 -10.59 -5.93
N GLN A 25 11.22 -11.12 -4.95
CA GLN A 25 10.99 -12.48 -4.47
C GLN A 25 9.54 -12.67 -4.02
N ARG A 26 9.08 -13.92 -4.02
CA ARG A 26 7.71 -14.29 -3.63
C ARG A 26 6.65 -13.47 -4.36
N TRP A 27 6.80 -13.40 -5.67
CA TRP A 27 6.02 -12.54 -6.55
C TRP A 27 4.50 -12.64 -6.33
N LEU A 28 3.95 -13.86 -6.32
CA LEU A 28 2.50 -14.06 -6.15
C LEU A 28 2.02 -13.60 -4.77
N GLU A 29 2.78 -13.88 -3.72
CA GLU A 29 2.45 -13.43 -2.37
C GLU A 29 2.58 -11.90 -2.26
N THR A 30 3.54 -11.29 -2.95
CA THR A 30 3.69 -9.83 -3.01
C THR A 30 2.49 -9.18 -3.70
N ILE A 31 2.03 -9.72 -4.84
CA ILE A 31 0.79 -9.25 -5.50
C ILE A 31 -0.42 -9.44 -4.57
N ALA A 32 -0.51 -10.56 -3.87
CA ALA A 32 -1.58 -10.78 -2.91
C ALA A 32 -1.57 -9.73 -1.79
N ALA A 33 -0.39 -9.39 -1.26
CA ALA A 33 -0.26 -8.32 -0.28
C ALA A 33 -0.74 -6.97 -0.84
N ILE A 34 -0.30 -6.61 -2.04
CA ILE A 34 -0.71 -5.37 -2.72
C ILE A 34 -2.23 -5.34 -2.93
N SER A 35 -2.86 -6.44 -3.36
CA SER A 35 -4.29 -6.45 -3.63
C SER A 35 -5.18 -6.40 -2.38
N HIS A 36 -4.63 -6.72 -1.21
CA HIS A 36 -5.38 -6.84 0.04
C HIS A 36 -4.96 -5.85 1.13
N HIS A 37 -4.04 -4.93 0.84
CA HIS A 37 -3.50 -4.04 1.87
C HIS A 37 -4.55 -3.10 2.46
N ASP A 38 -5.58 -2.80 1.71
CA ASP A 38 -6.67 -1.90 2.07
C ASP A 38 -8.02 -2.63 2.25
N ASP A 39 -8.00 -3.91 2.63
CA ASP A 39 -9.21 -4.66 3.02
C ASP A 39 -9.78 -4.19 4.38
N LEU A 40 -9.80 -2.87 4.58
CA LEU A 40 -10.31 -2.21 5.79
C LEU A 40 -11.80 -1.94 5.74
N GLU A 41 -12.42 -2.04 4.57
CA GLU A 41 -13.85 -1.82 4.41
C GLU A 41 -14.63 -2.88 5.19
N LYS A 42 -15.70 -2.41 5.84
CA LYS A 42 -16.70 -3.28 6.44
C LYS A 42 -17.46 -4.01 5.32
N GLU A 43 -18.60 -4.51 5.57
CA GLU A 43 -19.42 -5.23 4.61
C GLU A 43 -19.86 -4.32 3.45
N TRP A 44 -20.09 -4.91 2.27
CA TRP A 44 -20.59 -4.20 1.08
C TRP A 44 -21.91 -3.44 1.34
N GLU A 45 -22.73 -3.97 2.21
CA GLU A 45 -24.00 -3.40 2.63
C GLU A 45 -23.86 -2.24 3.63
N GLY A 46 -22.63 -1.86 4.00
CA GLY A 46 -22.35 -0.72 4.85
C GLY A 46 -22.81 0.61 4.24
N ASN A 47 -23.03 1.60 5.08
CA ASN A 47 -23.35 2.95 4.62
C ASN A 47 -22.10 3.60 4.02
N HIS A 48 -22.00 3.60 2.70
CA HIS A 48 -20.93 4.24 1.95
C HIS A 48 -21.14 5.73 1.72
N LEU A 49 -22.15 6.30 2.35
CA LEU A 49 -22.44 7.72 2.26
C LEU A 49 -22.06 8.45 3.56
N THR A 50 -21.66 9.69 3.40
CA THR A 50 -21.55 10.63 4.53
C THR A 50 -22.94 11.00 5.04
N PRO A 51 -23.08 11.61 6.22
CA PRO A 51 -24.36 12.13 6.69
C PRO A 51 -25.03 13.13 5.73
N ALA A 52 -24.22 13.80 4.90
CA ALA A 52 -24.70 14.74 3.86
C ALA A 52 -25.09 14.04 2.55
N GLY A 53 -25.06 12.70 2.47
CA GLY A 53 -25.42 11.94 1.28
C GLY A 53 -24.36 11.87 0.20
N ALA A 54 -23.14 12.37 0.44
CA ALA A 54 -22.01 12.22 -0.47
C ALA A 54 -21.32 10.86 -0.27
N PRO A 55 -20.74 10.25 -1.32
CA PRO A 55 -19.92 9.06 -1.17
C PRO A 55 -18.76 9.31 -0.21
N ARG A 56 -18.48 8.35 0.67
CA ARG A 56 -17.29 8.40 1.53
C ARG A 56 -16.03 8.24 0.68
N ASP A 57 -15.08 9.11 0.94
CA ASP A 57 -13.74 9.04 0.35
C ASP A 57 -12.74 8.77 1.48
N PHE A 58 -12.05 7.64 1.42
CA PHE A 58 -11.15 7.22 2.50
C PHE A 58 -9.97 8.18 2.68
N THR A 59 -9.55 8.87 1.62
CA THR A 59 -8.46 9.84 1.70
C THR A 59 -8.78 11.04 2.61
N LEU A 60 -10.05 11.18 2.98
CA LEU A 60 -10.54 12.22 3.89
C LEU A 60 -10.76 11.71 5.33
N GLU A 61 -10.64 10.40 5.57
CA GLU A 61 -10.73 9.82 6.91
C GLU A 61 -9.44 10.11 7.68
N LYS A 62 -9.57 10.78 8.83
CA LYS A 62 -8.41 11.20 9.66
C LYS A 62 -8.19 10.31 10.87
N GLU A 63 -9.15 9.49 11.22
CA GLU A 63 -9.08 8.64 12.40
C GLU A 63 -8.62 7.24 12.02
N VAL A 64 -7.58 6.76 12.71
CA VAL A 64 -7.06 5.41 12.53
C VAL A 64 -7.76 4.47 13.52
N ASP A 65 -8.48 3.50 13.00
CA ASP A 65 -9.07 2.41 13.79
C ASP A 65 -8.05 1.27 13.93
N LEU A 66 -7.25 1.31 14.99
CA LEU A 66 -6.18 0.34 15.25
C LEU A 66 -6.71 -1.10 15.40
N GLU A 67 -7.94 -1.30 15.88
CA GLU A 67 -8.54 -2.63 15.98
C GLU A 67 -8.78 -3.22 14.59
N ARG A 68 -9.31 -2.41 13.67
CA ARG A 68 -9.49 -2.82 12.27
C ARG A 68 -8.16 -3.13 11.59
N VAL A 69 -7.13 -2.31 11.83
CA VAL A 69 -5.79 -2.53 11.28
C VAL A 69 -5.20 -3.83 11.81
N ARG A 70 -5.29 -4.10 13.11
CA ARG A 70 -4.87 -5.39 13.69
C ARG A 70 -5.60 -6.57 13.05
N LYS A 71 -6.90 -6.46 12.86
CA LYS A 71 -7.71 -7.50 12.23
C LYS A 71 -7.33 -7.73 10.77
N LEU A 72 -7.01 -6.66 10.01
CA LEU A 72 -6.50 -6.78 8.65
C LEU A 72 -5.21 -7.60 8.61
N ILE A 73 -4.23 -7.25 9.44
CA ILE A 73 -2.94 -7.95 9.51
C ILE A 73 -3.13 -9.40 9.98
N GLN A 74 -3.99 -9.63 10.97
CA GLN A 74 -4.31 -10.97 11.44
C GLN A 74 -4.96 -11.82 10.34
N ASN A 75 -5.91 -11.28 9.61
CA ASN A 75 -6.56 -11.95 8.48
C ASN A 75 -5.57 -12.23 7.34
N ALA A 76 -4.60 -11.36 7.13
CA ALA A 76 -3.57 -11.56 6.11
C ALA A 76 -2.71 -12.82 6.38
N GLN A 77 -2.57 -13.25 7.64
CA GLN A 77 -1.84 -14.47 7.98
C GLN A 77 -2.46 -15.74 7.38
N TYR A 78 -3.76 -15.74 7.10
CA TYR A 78 -4.41 -16.85 6.38
C TYR A 78 -3.94 -16.99 4.92
N ARG A 79 -3.36 -15.92 4.36
CA ARG A 79 -2.75 -15.90 3.02
C ARG A 79 -1.26 -16.18 3.05
N GLY A 80 -0.67 -16.20 4.24
CA GLY A 80 0.74 -16.46 4.46
C GLY A 80 1.47 -15.35 5.22
N ARG A 81 2.57 -15.74 5.88
CA ARG A 81 3.38 -14.81 6.69
C ARG A 81 4.00 -13.67 5.89
N TRP A 82 4.36 -13.93 4.63
CA TRP A 82 4.90 -12.91 3.75
C TRP A 82 3.87 -11.82 3.46
N VAL A 83 2.63 -12.21 3.16
CA VAL A 83 1.52 -11.28 2.92
C VAL A 83 1.24 -10.45 4.17
N ALA A 84 1.16 -11.10 5.34
CA ALA A 84 0.93 -10.41 6.61
C ALA A 84 2.07 -9.45 6.94
N MET A 85 3.33 -9.84 6.67
CA MET A 85 4.50 -9.00 6.91
C MET A 85 4.47 -7.74 6.05
N LEU A 86 4.24 -7.86 4.75
CA LEU A 86 4.19 -6.69 3.85
C LEU A 86 3.03 -5.74 4.21
N ILE A 87 1.86 -6.28 4.55
CA ILE A 87 0.72 -5.46 5.02
C ILE A 87 1.04 -4.81 6.37
N SER A 88 1.67 -5.53 7.30
CA SER A 88 2.14 -4.97 8.57
C SER A 88 3.14 -3.83 8.35
N MET A 89 4.11 -4.00 7.44
CA MET A 89 5.06 -2.94 7.09
C MET A 89 4.35 -1.71 6.53
N HIS A 90 3.34 -1.91 5.69
CA HIS A 90 2.55 -0.83 5.11
C HIS A 90 1.75 -0.07 6.17
N MET A 91 1.04 -0.78 7.03
CA MET A 91 0.29 -0.16 8.13
C MET A 91 1.21 0.55 9.12
N SER A 92 2.38 -0.02 9.43
CA SER A 92 3.39 0.66 10.26
C SER A 92 3.86 1.95 9.61
N TYR A 93 4.16 1.94 8.32
CA TYR A 93 4.59 3.13 7.58
C TYR A 93 3.54 4.24 7.62
N LEU A 94 2.27 3.92 7.40
CA LEU A 94 1.18 4.90 7.42
C LEU A 94 0.95 5.50 8.81
N ILE A 95 1.19 4.72 9.88
CA ILE A 95 0.89 5.11 11.27
C ILE A 95 2.13 5.69 11.97
N GLU A 96 3.36 5.44 11.51
CA GLU A 96 4.60 5.85 12.19
C GLU A 96 4.66 7.36 12.45
N GLY A 97 4.11 8.20 11.58
CA GLY A 97 4.02 9.64 11.78
C GLY A 97 3.17 10.05 12.99
N MET A 98 2.43 9.13 13.57
CA MET A 98 1.60 9.35 14.77
C MET A 98 2.26 8.83 16.05
N ARG A 99 3.47 8.26 15.97
CA ARG A 99 4.21 7.77 17.16
C ARG A 99 4.36 8.87 18.20
N GLY A 100 4.12 8.53 19.46
CA GLY A 100 4.13 9.45 20.60
C GLY A 100 2.83 10.22 20.82
N GLN A 101 1.81 10.08 19.96
CA GLN A 101 0.51 10.74 20.16
C GLN A 101 -0.36 10.00 21.16
N SER A 102 -0.26 8.69 21.25
CA SER A 102 -0.93 7.89 22.27
C SER A 102 -0.18 6.60 22.56
N LYS A 103 -0.36 6.07 23.78
CA LYS A 103 0.22 4.79 24.20
C LYS A 103 -0.24 3.63 23.31
N GLU A 104 -1.48 3.65 22.84
CA GLU A 104 -2.06 2.61 21.99
C GLU A 104 -1.39 2.55 20.63
N ILE A 105 -1.03 3.70 20.05
CA ILE A 105 -0.29 3.81 18.78
C ILE A 105 1.12 3.26 18.95
N ASP A 106 1.80 3.64 20.04
CA ASP A 106 3.16 3.18 20.30
C ASP A 106 3.20 1.65 20.51
N GLU A 107 2.28 1.12 21.31
CA GLU A 107 2.13 -0.32 21.54
C GLU A 107 1.81 -1.07 20.24
N PHE A 108 0.96 -0.52 19.38
CA PHE A 108 0.67 -1.11 18.07
C PHE A 108 1.92 -1.16 17.19
N LEU A 109 2.66 -0.06 17.07
CA LEU A 109 3.86 0.00 16.23
C LEU A 109 4.95 -0.95 16.73
N ASP A 110 5.14 -1.03 18.05
CA ASP A 110 6.12 -1.95 18.66
C ASP A 110 5.70 -3.41 18.47
N GLU A 111 4.40 -3.73 18.56
CA GLU A 111 3.84 -5.04 18.24
C GLU A 111 4.13 -5.42 16.79
N GLN A 112 3.94 -4.49 15.85
CA GLN A 112 4.21 -4.77 14.44
C GLN A 112 5.69 -5.00 14.17
N ILE A 113 6.59 -4.24 14.78
CA ILE A 113 8.04 -4.45 14.66
C ILE A 113 8.42 -5.87 15.14
N ALA A 114 7.87 -6.29 16.28
CA ALA A 114 8.14 -7.62 16.82
C ALA A 114 7.58 -8.74 15.92
N ASN A 115 6.37 -8.55 15.38
CA ASN A 115 5.77 -9.50 14.44
C ASN A 115 6.58 -9.62 13.13
N GLN A 116 7.02 -8.50 12.57
CA GLN A 116 7.84 -8.47 11.36
C GLN A 116 9.16 -9.20 11.58
N GLN A 117 9.85 -8.95 12.70
CA GLN A 117 11.09 -9.65 13.05
C GLN A 117 10.86 -11.17 13.14
N LYS A 118 9.82 -11.60 13.83
CA LYS A 118 9.44 -13.01 13.93
C LYS A 118 9.18 -13.64 12.56
N TRP A 119 8.47 -12.96 11.68
CA TRP A 119 8.16 -13.48 10.34
C TRP A 119 9.40 -13.52 9.43
N LEU A 120 10.34 -12.60 9.57
CA LEU A 120 11.63 -12.68 8.86
C LEU A 120 12.38 -13.96 9.24
N GLU A 121 12.44 -14.27 10.54
CA GLU A 121 13.10 -15.48 11.06
C GLU A 121 12.40 -16.75 10.57
N GLU A 122 11.06 -16.82 10.68
CA GLU A 122 10.26 -17.97 10.24
C GLU A 122 10.30 -18.21 8.73
N LEU A 123 10.47 -17.16 7.94
CA LEU A 123 10.55 -17.23 6.48
C LEU A 123 12.00 -17.43 5.98
N GLU A 124 12.99 -17.35 6.88
CA GLU A 124 14.41 -17.39 6.53
C GLU A 124 14.81 -16.33 5.49
N ILE A 125 14.27 -15.12 5.64
CA ILE A 125 14.43 -14.01 4.69
C ILE A 125 15.17 -12.86 5.37
N THR A 126 16.01 -12.18 4.60
CA THR A 126 16.71 -10.99 5.09
C THR A 126 15.80 -9.77 5.17
N LYS A 127 16.12 -8.86 6.08
CA LYS A 127 15.44 -7.57 6.17
C LYS A 127 15.53 -6.77 4.87
N ASP A 128 16.65 -6.89 4.15
CA ASP A 128 16.86 -6.22 2.87
C ASP A 128 15.92 -6.74 1.77
N ASP A 129 15.71 -8.06 1.70
CA ASP A 129 14.77 -8.65 0.74
C ASP A 129 13.33 -8.21 1.01
N ALA A 130 12.95 -8.16 2.28
CA ALA A 130 11.63 -7.66 2.69
C ALA A 130 11.47 -6.16 2.36
N ALA A 131 12.50 -5.35 2.61
CA ALA A 131 12.50 -3.93 2.31
C ALA A 131 12.38 -3.66 0.80
N LYS A 132 13.09 -4.43 -0.04
CA LYS A 132 12.97 -4.34 -1.51
C LYS A 132 11.56 -4.67 -2.00
N ALA A 133 10.96 -5.75 -1.49
CA ALA A 133 9.61 -6.12 -1.85
C ALA A 133 8.59 -5.09 -1.38
N TYR A 134 8.78 -4.52 -0.20
CA TYR A 134 7.93 -3.48 0.32
C TYR A 134 8.08 -2.16 -0.45
N ALA A 135 9.28 -1.76 -0.83
CA ALA A 135 9.49 -0.59 -1.70
C ALA A 135 8.75 -0.72 -3.04
N PHE A 136 8.76 -1.92 -3.63
CA PHE A 136 7.96 -2.21 -4.82
C PHE A 136 6.46 -2.12 -4.55
N PHE A 137 6.00 -2.64 -3.42
CA PHE A 137 4.62 -2.54 -2.98
C PHE A 137 4.19 -1.05 -2.86
N GLN A 138 4.96 -0.24 -2.10
CA GLN A 138 4.67 1.19 -1.93
C GLN A 138 4.60 1.93 -3.26
N TRP A 139 5.49 1.58 -4.18
CA TRP A 139 5.47 2.17 -5.51
C TRP A 139 4.17 1.88 -6.26
N CYS A 140 3.71 0.62 -6.25
CA CYS A 140 2.45 0.23 -6.90
C CYS A 140 1.24 0.91 -6.27
N ASP A 141 1.21 0.98 -4.95
CA ASP A 141 0.17 1.67 -4.18
C ASP A 141 0.14 3.16 -4.53
N ARG A 142 1.27 3.86 -4.39
CA ARG A 142 1.38 5.28 -4.72
C ARG A 142 0.96 5.57 -6.16
N MET A 143 1.39 4.74 -7.11
CA MET A 143 1.02 4.87 -8.52
C MET A 143 -0.48 4.74 -8.74
N SER A 144 -1.13 3.80 -8.07
CA SER A 144 -2.58 3.62 -8.16
C SER A 144 -3.34 4.85 -7.66
N LEU A 145 -2.88 5.47 -6.56
CA LEU A 145 -3.47 6.69 -6.01
C LEU A 145 -3.28 7.90 -6.94
N ILE A 146 -2.10 8.08 -7.53
CA ILE A 146 -1.84 9.13 -8.52
C ILE A 146 -2.82 9.02 -9.69
N LEU A 147 -3.03 7.83 -10.22
CA LEU A 147 -3.96 7.58 -11.31
C LEU A 147 -5.42 7.82 -10.89
N CYS A 148 -5.82 7.33 -9.73
CA CYS A 148 -7.16 7.51 -9.19
C CYS A 148 -7.50 8.99 -8.94
N ASN A 149 -6.55 9.75 -8.43
CA ASN A 149 -6.70 11.18 -8.14
C ASN A 149 -6.56 12.06 -9.39
N LYS A 150 -6.13 11.48 -10.52
CA LYS A 150 -5.82 12.23 -11.75
C LYS A 150 -4.72 13.29 -11.53
N GLU A 151 -3.78 12.98 -10.65
CA GLU A 151 -2.64 13.83 -10.32
C GLU A 151 -1.50 13.73 -11.37
N VAL A 152 -1.78 13.18 -12.52
CA VAL A 152 -0.82 13.09 -13.63
C VAL A 152 -0.79 14.44 -14.33
N PRO A 153 0.30 15.18 -14.25
CA PRO A 153 0.39 16.49 -14.88
C PRO A 153 0.50 16.39 -16.40
N GLU A 154 0.15 17.46 -17.08
CA GLU A 154 0.47 17.63 -18.50
C GLU A 154 1.97 17.91 -18.62
N GLY A 155 2.70 16.97 -19.20
CA GLY A 155 4.16 17.02 -19.37
C GLY A 155 4.92 16.12 -18.40
N THR A 156 6.24 16.06 -18.59
CA THR A 156 7.14 15.29 -17.72
C THR A 156 7.21 15.94 -16.35
N THR A 157 6.77 15.27 -15.33
CA THR A 157 7.03 15.65 -13.94
C THR A 157 7.79 14.55 -13.25
N SER A 158 8.92 14.93 -12.65
CA SER A 158 9.52 14.13 -11.61
C SER A 158 8.57 14.16 -10.42
N ALA A 159 7.95 13.04 -10.08
CA ALA A 159 7.33 12.90 -8.78
C ALA A 159 8.42 13.08 -7.72
N GLU A 160 8.07 13.75 -6.63
CA GLU A 160 8.97 13.95 -5.50
C GLU A 160 9.73 12.66 -5.20
N GLU A 161 11.05 12.79 -5.01
CA GLU A 161 11.85 11.73 -4.43
C GLU A 161 11.12 11.26 -3.17
N THR A 162 10.50 10.11 -3.25
CA THR A 162 10.19 9.42 -2.00
C THR A 162 11.54 9.10 -1.39
N ASP A 163 11.70 9.26 -0.09
CA ASP A 163 12.97 9.05 0.65
C ASP A 163 13.62 7.68 0.39
N ASP A 164 12.99 6.81 -0.37
CA ASP A 164 13.39 5.46 -0.73
C ASP A 164 13.81 5.31 -2.19
N PHE A 165 14.90 5.94 -2.58
CA PHE A 165 15.75 5.52 -3.71
C PHE A 165 15.19 5.48 -5.14
N ARG A 166 13.96 5.90 -5.41
CA ARG A 166 13.39 5.78 -6.75
C ARG A 166 12.56 6.99 -7.14
N ALA A 167 13.04 7.75 -8.09
CA ALA A 167 12.25 8.80 -8.73
C ALA A 167 11.23 8.14 -9.69
N LEU A 168 9.97 8.53 -9.57
CA LEU A 168 8.91 8.14 -10.49
C LEU A 168 8.74 9.26 -11.53
N GLU A 169 8.97 8.96 -12.79
CA GLU A 169 8.64 9.86 -13.88
C GLU A 169 7.36 9.37 -14.57
N ILE A 170 6.36 10.23 -14.62
CA ILE A 170 5.11 9.99 -15.33
C ILE A 170 5.00 11.02 -16.44
N ALA A 171 4.85 10.56 -17.67
CA ALA A 171 4.64 11.42 -18.82
C ALA A 171 3.32 11.05 -19.49
N LYS A 172 2.56 12.08 -19.87
CA LYS A 172 1.40 11.91 -20.72
C LYS A 172 1.87 11.80 -22.17
N ASP A 173 1.49 10.72 -22.83
CA ASP A 173 1.85 10.49 -24.22
C ASP A 173 1.13 11.48 -25.16
N GLY A 174 1.67 11.67 -26.38
CA GLY A 174 1.19 12.66 -27.32
C GLY A 174 -0.25 12.44 -27.82
N ASP A 175 -0.84 11.27 -27.57
CA ASP A 175 -2.25 10.98 -27.84
C ASP A 175 -3.20 11.56 -26.77
N GLY A 176 -2.65 12.00 -25.63
CA GLY A 176 -3.39 12.55 -24.51
C GLY A 176 -4.23 11.53 -23.73
N GLN A 177 -4.12 10.24 -24.04
CA GLN A 177 -4.88 9.15 -23.42
C GLN A 177 -4.00 8.09 -22.76
N SER A 178 -2.74 7.99 -23.18
CA SER A 178 -1.75 7.07 -22.63
C SER A 178 -0.79 7.79 -21.70
N TYR A 179 -0.23 7.03 -20.77
CA TYR A 179 0.78 7.51 -19.85
C TYR A 179 1.96 6.56 -19.82
N SER A 180 3.15 7.12 -19.94
CA SER A 180 4.38 6.37 -19.71
C SER A 180 4.85 6.60 -18.28
N VAL A 181 5.29 5.54 -17.65
CA VAL A 181 5.84 5.57 -16.30
C VAL A 181 7.23 4.98 -16.36
N SER A 182 8.21 5.74 -15.92
CA SER A 182 9.56 5.27 -15.75
C SER A 182 10.03 5.40 -14.31
N MET A 183 10.83 4.45 -13.89
CA MET A 183 11.46 4.41 -12.58
C MET A 183 12.96 4.50 -12.78
N ARG A 184 13.59 5.43 -12.10
CA ARG A 184 15.06 5.60 -12.10
C ARG A 184 15.68 5.08 -10.81
#